data_06034c0063e5202504fd80ff4f10a1b4
#
_entry.id   06034c0063e5202504fd80ff4f10a1b4
#
_cell.length_a   1.000
_cell.length_b   1.000
_cell.length_c   1.000
_cell.angle_alpha   90.00
_cell.angle_beta   90.00
_cell.angle_gamma   90.00
#
_symmetry.space_group_name_H-M   'P 1'
#
loop_
_entity.id
_entity.type
_entity.pdbx_description
1 polymer ?
#
loop_
_entity_poly.entity_id
_entity_poly.type
_entity_poly.pdbx_seq_one_letter_code
_entity_poly.pdbx_strand_id
1 'polypeptide(L)'
;MTGSAAAPRGPGARLVGRRDEIAHIDELTGAARAGRGGALVLLGEAGMGKTALLEHARTAGGLRTVRASGAQYEGELPFAALHHLCAPLLPRLAQLPAEHAETLRNTFGLGAEAADVFRIGLAALALLSSAARERPLLCLIDDAQWLDKASLKVLAFLARRVAGEPVALLFAVRGPSASGELDELPGLLLGGLSDTDARTLLSAPSHVTLDARVREQIVAEAGGNPLALLELPRAGGFAPPDTASVPTRIERGYRSRLVGLPEGARLLLTVASADPTGDPGLLWPAAGRLGIDLEEAGAAATATGLIDFGTRVRFCHPLARSAVYRAADARLCRLAHRVLAEVTDPAADPDRRARHRAQACTGPDEEVAAELERSAARASSRGGTAAAAAFLERAAALSPGAGERAERTLTAVRAHADAGAVDAAARLLTTVEDAAPDTGRQARVDLLRGRLAFLRRTDERGPAFVLRAARHLADLDPERSRDCFLTRWR
;
A
#
# COMPACT_ATOMS: atom_id res chain seq x y z
N MET A 1 -37.50 1.59 21.59
CA MET A 1 -36.38 1.17 22.48
C MET A 1 -35.10 1.61 21.79
N THR A 2 -34.47 2.59 22.36
CA THR A 2 -33.43 3.41 21.76
C THR A 2 -32.10 2.64 21.64
N GLY A 3 -31.72 2.28 20.40
CA GLY A 3 -30.41 1.76 20.08
C GLY A 3 -29.36 2.87 20.17
N SER A 4 -28.45 2.77 21.13
CA SER A 4 -27.32 3.67 21.30
C SER A 4 -26.39 3.55 20.10
N ALA A 5 -26.46 4.51 19.21
CA ALA A 5 -25.44 4.71 18.17
C ALA A 5 -24.08 4.98 18.85
N ALA A 6 -23.06 4.20 18.52
CA ALA A 6 -21.70 4.48 18.94
C ALA A 6 -21.30 5.86 18.38
N ALA A 7 -21.16 6.84 19.25
CA ALA A 7 -20.75 8.18 18.90
C ALA A 7 -19.37 8.15 18.21
N PRO A 8 -19.14 8.97 17.17
CA PRO A 8 -17.83 9.16 16.60
C PRO A 8 -16.88 9.66 17.69
N ARG A 9 -15.66 9.09 17.77
CA ARG A 9 -14.64 9.53 18.73
C ARG A 9 -14.42 11.02 18.53
N GLY A 10 -14.89 11.84 19.47
CA GLY A 10 -14.72 13.28 19.46
C GLY A 10 -13.23 13.66 19.43
N PRO A 11 -12.87 14.81 18.88
CA PRO A 11 -11.51 15.31 18.90
C PRO A 11 -11.09 15.57 20.36
N GLY A 12 -10.15 14.77 20.89
CA GLY A 12 -9.59 14.95 22.24
C GLY A 12 -9.54 13.73 23.16
N ALA A 13 -9.84 12.52 22.68
CA ALA A 13 -9.62 11.32 23.51
C ALA A 13 -8.12 11.18 23.81
N ARG A 14 -7.75 11.44 25.08
CA ARG A 14 -6.38 11.36 25.59
C ARG A 14 -5.86 9.95 25.36
N LEU A 15 -4.77 9.81 24.61
CA LEU A 15 -4.11 8.52 24.39
C LEU A 15 -3.55 8.01 25.72
N VAL A 16 -4.01 6.84 26.13
CA VAL A 16 -3.60 6.20 27.39
C VAL A 16 -2.23 5.54 27.19
N GLY A 17 -1.30 5.77 28.12
CA GLY A 17 -0.01 5.08 28.18
C GLY A 17 0.97 5.44 27.04
N ARG A 18 0.84 6.63 26.42
CA ARG A 18 1.65 7.08 25.27
C ARG A 18 2.32 8.44 25.50
N ARG A 19 2.75 8.69 26.74
CA ARG A 19 3.29 10.02 27.10
C ARG A 19 4.59 10.34 26.40
N ASP A 20 5.50 9.37 26.33
CA ASP A 20 6.82 9.56 25.74
C ASP A 20 6.71 9.70 24.22
N GLU A 21 5.85 8.90 23.59
CA GLU A 21 5.62 8.96 22.16
C GLU A 21 4.98 10.31 21.75
N ILE A 22 4.03 10.79 22.56
CA ILE A 22 3.40 12.09 22.39
C ILE A 22 4.47 13.22 22.51
N ALA A 23 5.35 13.14 23.51
CA ALA A 23 6.39 14.15 23.71
C ALA A 23 7.32 14.26 22.48
N HIS A 24 7.76 13.15 21.90
CA HIS A 24 8.58 13.15 20.68
C HIS A 24 7.82 13.73 19.46
N ILE A 25 6.53 13.44 19.34
CA ILE A 25 5.69 14.00 18.26
C ILE A 25 5.51 15.50 18.46
N ASP A 26 5.30 15.95 19.69
CA ASP A 26 5.13 17.37 20.03
C ASP A 26 6.44 18.14 19.82
N GLU A 27 7.59 17.54 20.10
CA GLU A 27 8.91 18.08 19.79
C GLU A 27 9.11 18.26 18.29
N LEU A 28 8.83 17.22 17.47
CA LEU A 28 8.91 17.29 16.01
C LEU A 28 8.01 18.38 15.42
N THR A 29 6.76 18.41 15.85
CA THR A 29 5.79 19.42 15.36
C THR A 29 6.11 20.82 15.86
N GLY A 30 6.66 20.95 17.08
CA GLY A 30 7.16 22.18 17.66
C GLY A 30 8.37 22.73 16.90
N ALA A 31 9.31 21.86 16.55
CA ALA A 31 10.47 22.22 15.72
C ALA A 31 10.04 22.74 14.34
N ALA A 32 9.09 22.07 13.68
CA ALA A 32 8.56 22.52 12.39
C ALA A 32 7.89 23.91 12.49
N ARG A 33 7.16 24.20 13.57
CA ARG A 33 6.61 25.55 13.82
C ARG A 33 7.70 26.60 14.01
N ALA A 34 8.86 26.21 14.52
CA ALA A 34 10.02 27.07 14.66
C ALA A 34 10.91 27.14 13.41
N GLY A 35 10.44 26.63 12.27
CA GLY A 35 11.17 26.65 11.00
C GLY A 35 12.22 25.54 10.84
N ARG A 36 12.29 24.59 11.75
CA ARG A 36 13.23 23.46 11.72
C ARG A 36 12.47 22.17 11.43
N GLY A 37 12.62 21.66 10.23
CA GLY A 37 12.00 20.42 9.84
C GLY A 37 12.68 19.18 10.39
N GLY A 38 11.99 18.06 10.25
CA GLY A 38 12.50 16.77 10.67
C GLY A 38 11.58 15.61 10.26
N ALA A 39 12.04 14.41 10.58
CA ALA A 39 11.28 13.19 10.33
C ALA A 39 11.35 12.25 11.53
N LEU A 40 10.27 11.49 11.75
CA LEU A 40 10.18 10.46 12.78
C LEU A 40 9.42 9.25 12.24
N VAL A 41 9.90 8.04 12.55
CA VAL A 41 9.27 6.77 12.16
C VAL A 41 8.68 6.10 13.39
N LEU A 42 7.36 5.90 13.43
CA LEU A 42 6.66 5.10 14.43
C LEU A 42 6.69 3.63 14.01
N LEU A 43 7.37 2.81 14.76
CA LEU A 43 7.52 1.37 14.53
C LEU A 43 6.61 0.60 15.49
N GLY A 44 6.04 -0.51 15.07
CA GLY A 44 5.29 -1.38 15.98
C GLY A 44 4.34 -2.32 15.26
N GLU A 45 3.94 -3.37 15.96
CA GLU A 45 3.01 -4.38 15.43
C GLU A 45 1.63 -3.80 15.11
N ALA A 46 0.82 -4.60 14.41
CA ALA A 46 -0.55 -4.23 14.10
C ALA A 46 -1.35 -3.97 15.38
N GLY A 47 -2.12 -2.89 15.41
CA GLY A 47 -2.98 -2.57 16.56
C GLY A 47 -2.29 -1.81 17.70
N MET A 48 -0.97 -1.51 17.61
CA MET A 48 -0.22 -0.79 18.65
C MET A 48 -0.56 0.71 18.78
N GLY A 49 -1.45 1.24 17.95
CA GLY A 49 -1.92 2.62 18.07
C GLY A 49 -1.15 3.64 17.23
N LYS A 50 -0.36 3.21 16.23
CA LYS A 50 0.37 4.11 15.32
C LYS A 50 -0.54 5.17 14.67
N THR A 51 -1.62 4.73 14.04
CA THR A 51 -2.61 5.63 13.41
C THR A 51 -3.24 6.60 14.41
N ALA A 52 -3.43 6.18 15.67
CA ALA A 52 -3.94 7.05 16.72
C ALA A 52 -2.93 8.16 17.09
N LEU A 53 -1.62 7.86 17.08
CA LEU A 53 -0.56 8.85 17.26
C LEU A 53 -0.45 9.80 16.06
N LEU A 54 -0.61 9.31 14.82
CA LEU A 54 -0.71 10.18 13.65
C LEU A 54 -1.90 11.15 13.76
N GLU A 55 -3.04 10.67 14.25
CA GLU A 55 -4.22 11.50 14.44
C GLU A 55 -4.03 12.51 15.58
N HIS A 56 -3.32 12.13 16.65
CA HIS A 56 -2.89 13.07 17.68
C HIS A 56 -2.03 14.19 17.08
N ALA A 57 -1.00 13.87 16.32
CA ALA A 57 -0.15 14.84 15.65
C ALA A 57 -0.95 15.82 14.79
N ARG A 58 -1.97 15.31 14.07
CA ARG A 58 -2.85 16.13 13.23
C ARG A 58 -3.66 17.14 14.03
N THR A 59 -4.19 16.74 15.19
CA THR A 59 -5.10 17.57 15.98
C THR A 59 -4.35 18.52 16.93
N ALA A 60 -3.24 18.07 17.52
CA ALA A 60 -2.47 18.84 18.49
C ALA A 60 -1.50 19.82 17.82
N GLY A 61 -1.02 19.52 16.62
CA GLY A 61 0.07 20.24 15.98
C GLY A 61 -0.25 21.65 15.48
N GLY A 62 -1.50 22.00 15.17
CA GLY A 62 -1.87 23.30 14.60
C GLY A 62 -1.23 23.61 13.24
N LEU A 63 -0.57 22.62 12.58
CA LEU A 63 0.07 22.73 11.28
C LEU A 63 -0.92 22.46 10.14
N ARG A 64 -0.56 22.87 8.93
CA ARG A 64 -1.23 22.37 7.73
C ARG A 64 -0.88 20.90 7.56
N THR A 65 -1.87 20.02 7.38
CA THR A 65 -1.62 18.59 7.29
C THR A 65 -1.91 18.05 5.88
N VAL A 66 -0.97 17.29 5.35
CA VAL A 66 -1.16 16.43 4.17
C VAL A 66 -0.94 14.97 4.56
N ARG A 67 -1.60 14.05 3.89
CA ARG A 67 -1.59 12.62 4.25
C ARG A 67 -1.37 11.75 3.04
N ALA A 68 -0.63 10.66 3.24
CA ALA A 68 -0.62 9.49 2.38
C ALA A 68 -0.80 8.24 3.24
N SER A 69 -1.36 7.20 2.68
CA SER A 69 -1.47 5.90 3.35
C SER A 69 -1.08 4.82 2.35
N GLY A 70 -0.18 3.94 2.74
CA GLY A 70 0.15 2.77 1.95
C GLY A 70 -1.04 1.81 1.88
N ALA A 71 -1.27 1.28 0.70
CA ALA A 71 -2.27 0.23 0.50
C ALA A 71 -1.61 -0.96 -0.20
N GLN A 72 -1.81 -2.15 0.33
CA GLN A 72 -1.16 -3.37 -0.16
C GLN A 72 -1.29 -3.58 -1.68
N TYR A 73 -2.34 -3.02 -2.29
CA TYR A 73 -2.62 -3.11 -3.72
C TYR A 73 -2.12 -1.89 -4.53
N GLU A 74 -1.71 -0.81 -3.87
CA GLU A 74 -1.12 0.37 -4.50
C GLU A 74 0.41 0.32 -4.54
N GLY A 75 1.02 -0.63 -3.83
CA GLY A 75 2.47 -0.85 -3.84
C GLY A 75 3.06 -1.09 -5.25
N GLU A 76 2.18 -1.37 -6.22
CA GLU A 76 2.50 -1.58 -7.63
C GLU A 76 2.35 -0.32 -8.49
N LEU A 77 1.72 0.77 -7.99
CA LEU A 77 1.57 2.02 -8.73
C LEU A 77 2.69 3.00 -8.39
N PRO A 78 3.64 3.26 -9.31
CA PRO A 78 4.73 4.19 -9.04
C PRO A 78 4.20 5.57 -8.72
N PHE A 79 4.74 6.15 -7.65
CA PHE A 79 4.41 7.50 -7.17
C PHE A 79 2.95 7.70 -6.74
N ALA A 80 2.15 6.64 -6.55
CA ALA A 80 0.76 6.77 -6.09
C ALA A 80 0.70 7.44 -4.71
N ALA A 81 1.49 6.99 -3.76
CA ALA A 81 1.51 7.58 -2.43
C ALA A 81 2.07 9.01 -2.42
N LEU A 82 3.10 9.28 -3.23
CA LEU A 82 3.62 10.63 -3.41
C LEU A 82 2.57 11.56 -4.02
N HIS A 83 1.84 11.09 -5.02
CA HIS A 83 0.72 11.84 -5.61
C HIS A 83 -0.35 12.15 -4.56
N HIS A 84 -0.78 11.16 -3.76
CA HIS A 84 -1.76 11.37 -2.69
C HIS A 84 -1.29 12.42 -1.68
N LEU A 85 0.00 12.40 -1.29
CA LEU A 85 0.56 13.38 -0.39
C LEU A 85 0.55 14.78 -1.01
N CYS A 86 0.94 14.89 -2.28
CA CYS A 86 1.08 16.15 -3.01
C CYS A 86 -0.26 16.70 -3.55
N ALA A 87 -1.28 15.87 -3.75
CA ALA A 87 -2.54 16.25 -4.39
C ALA A 87 -3.18 17.54 -3.82
N PRO A 88 -3.25 17.75 -2.48
CA PRO A 88 -3.79 19.00 -1.93
C PRO A 88 -2.92 20.24 -2.20
N LEU A 89 -1.68 20.05 -2.67
CA LEU A 89 -0.69 21.09 -2.93
C LEU A 89 -0.51 21.38 -4.43
N LEU A 90 -1.03 20.55 -5.31
CA LEU A 90 -0.89 20.69 -6.77
C LEU A 90 -1.30 22.07 -7.32
N PRO A 91 -2.31 22.76 -6.78
CA PRO A 91 -2.60 24.15 -7.21
C PRO A 91 -1.43 25.12 -7.09
N ARG A 92 -0.41 24.78 -6.28
CA ARG A 92 0.81 25.59 -6.08
C ARG A 92 1.90 25.34 -7.12
N LEU A 93 1.72 24.38 -8.01
CA LEU A 93 2.70 24.10 -9.08
C LEU A 93 3.02 25.34 -9.92
N ALA A 94 2.05 26.25 -10.08
CA ALA A 94 2.26 27.52 -10.79
C ALA A 94 3.23 28.49 -10.09
N GLN A 95 3.50 28.28 -8.79
CA GLN A 95 4.41 29.11 -7.97
C GLN A 95 5.85 28.55 -7.96
N LEU A 96 6.05 27.34 -8.53
CA LEU A 96 7.37 26.70 -8.59
C LEU A 96 8.14 27.11 -9.85
N PRO A 97 9.48 26.99 -9.82
CA PRO A 97 10.27 27.03 -11.06
C PRO A 97 9.70 26.07 -12.10
N ALA A 98 9.69 26.50 -13.37
CA ALA A 98 9.05 25.75 -14.45
C ALA A 98 9.52 24.29 -14.53
N GLU A 99 10.82 24.05 -14.34
CA GLU A 99 11.42 22.72 -14.35
C GLU A 99 10.82 21.80 -13.26
N HIS A 100 10.64 22.28 -12.04
CA HIS A 100 10.05 21.50 -10.93
C HIS A 100 8.55 21.25 -11.16
N ALA A 101 7.84 22.26 -11.65
CA ALA A 101 6.42 22.13 -11.95
C ALA A 101 6.18 21.10 -13.07
N GLU A 102 7.01 21.11 -14.10
CA GLU A 102 6.94 20.15 -15.21
C GLU A 102 7.31 18.73 -14.76
N THR A 103 8.38 18.58 -13.97
CA THR A 103 8.78 17.31 -13.38
C THR A 103 7.61 16.64 -12.63
N LEU A 104 6.91 17.40 -11.76
CA LEU A 104 5.78 16.84 -11.01
C LEU A 104 4.56 16.56 -11.90
N ARG A 105 4.26 17.41 -12.91
CA ARG A 105 3.18 17.11 -13.88
C ARG A 105 3.47 15.81 -14.63
N ASN A 106 4.69 15.64 -15.12
CA ASN A 106 5.09 14.44 -15.85
C ASN A 106 5.02 13.19 -14.96
N THR A 107 5.51 13.29 -13.71
CA THR A 107 5.47 12.20 -12.74
C THR A 107 4.05 11.74 -12.41
N PHE A 108 3.11 12.68 -12.31
CA PHE A 108 1.72 12.39 -11.95
C PHE A 108 0.80 12.11 -13.15
N GLY A 109 1.37 11.88 -14.34
CA GLY A 109 0.60 11.48 -15.53
C GLY A 109 0.02 12.63 -16.34
N LEU A 110 0.42 13.87 -16.06
CA LEU A 110 -0.04 15.07 -16.76
C LEU A 110 0.93 15.52 -17.89
N GLY A 111 1.93 14.72 -18.24
CA GLY A 111 2.97 15.03 -19.22
C GLY A 111 3.66 13.79 -19.82
N ALA A 112 4.55 13.99 -20.79
CA ALA A 112 5.08 12.96 -21.69
C ALA A 112 6.45 12.35 -21.29
N GLU A 113 7.22 12.94 -20.39
CA GLU A 113 8.58 12.47 -20.08
C GLU A 113 8.71 11.87 -18.68
N ALA A 114 9.49 10.76 -18.57
CA ALA A 114 9.84 10.16 -17.29
C ALA A 114 10.98 10.94 -16.63
N ALA A 115 10.79 11.37 -15.39
CA ALA A 115 11.83 12.04 -14.61
C ALA A 115 12.56 11.07 -13.68
N ASP A 116 13.85 11.31 -13.45
CA ASP A 116 14.66 10.61 -12.46
C ASP A 116 14.13 10.84 -11.02
N VAL A 117 14.22 9.83 -10.15
CA VAL A 117 13.79 9.87 -8.74
C VAL A 117 14.42 11.06 -7.98
N PHE A 118 15.66 11.42 -8.29
CA PHE A 118 16.33 12.56 -7.67
C PHE A 118 15.68 13.89 -8.06
N ARG A 119 15.38 14.08 -9.36
CA ARG A 119 14.68 15.30 -9.85
C ARG A 119 13.28 15.40 -9.28
N ILE A 120 12.56 14.26 -9.19
CA ILE A 120 11.24 14.19 -8.55
C ILE A 120 11.35 14.58 -7.07
N GLY A 121 12.37 14.08 -6.37
CA GLY A 121 12.65 14.43 -4.99
C GLY A 121 12.87 15.94 -4.77
N LEU A 122 13.67 16.58 -5.62
CA LEU A 122 13.91 18.04 -5.57
C LEU A 122 12.63 18.83 -5.86
N ALA A 123 11.87 18.42 -6.86
CA ALA A 123 10.61 19.08 -7.21
C ALA A 123 9.54 18.91 -6.12
N ALA A 124 9.45 17.74 -5.49
CA ALA A 124 8.58 17.51 -4.35
C ALA A 124 9.01 18.33 -3.12
N LEU A 125 10.33 18.43 -2.84
CA LEU A 125 10.85 19.28 -1.78
C LEU A 125 10.45 20.74 -2.03
N ALA A 126 10.64 21.26 -3.24
CA ALA A 126 10.26 22.62 -3.60
C ALA A 126 8.75 22.86 -3.39
N LEU A 127 7.90 21.88 -3.72
CA LEU A 127 6.45 21.97 -3.51
C LEU A 127 6.10 22.03 -2.02
N LEU A 128 6.67 21.14 -1.20
CA LEU A 128 6.45 21.12 0.25
C LEU A 128 6.95 22.41 0.90
N SER A 129 8.16 22.86 0.55
CA SER A 129 8.74 24.12 1.06
C SER A 129 7.89 25.34 0.67
N SER A 130 7.42 25.41 -0.58
CA SER A 130 6.50 26.46 -1.02
C SER A 130 5.20 26.48 -0.20
N ALA A 131 4.64 25.31 0.07
CA ALA A 131 3.43 25.19 0.88
C ALA A 131 3.66 25.54 2.36
N ALA A 132 4.84 25.21 2.88
CA ALA A 132 5.21 25.41 4.27
C ALA A 132 5.56 26.86 4.62
N ARG A 133 5.92 27.69 3.63
CA ARG A 133 6.19 29.14 3.84
C ARG A 133 4.99 29.93 4.37
N GLU A 134 3.78 29.54 3.99
CA GLU A 134 2.56 30.20 4.46
C GLU A 134 2.12 29.66 5.83
N ARG A 135 2.25 28.37 6.02
CA ARG A 135 1.90 27.67 7.25
C ARG A 135 2.72 26.40 7.36
N PRO A 136 3.43 26.16 8.48
CA PRO A 136 4.23 24.95 8.68
C PRO A 136 3.45 23.68 8.35
N LEU A 137 4.11 22.72 7.72
CA LEU A 137 3.49 21.55 7.10
C LEU A 137 3.78 20.28 7.90
N LEU A 138 2.76 19.48 8.11
CA LEU A 138 2.84 18.13 8.66
C LEU A 138 2.46 17.11 7.60
N CYS A 139 3.40 16.26 7.21
CA CYS A 139 3.21 15.15 6.32
C CYS A 139 3.00 13.87 7.14
N LEU A 140 1.83 13.27 7.05
CA LEU A 140 1.48 12.02 7.74
C LEU A 140 1.48 10.88 6.73
N ILE A 141 2.31 9.87 6.97
CA ILE A 141 2.46 8.71 6.11
C ILE A 141 2.10 7.47 6.93
N ASP A 142 0.90 6.95 6.73
CA ASP A 142 0.41 5.75 7.42
C ASP A 142 0.70 4.48 6.62
N ASP A 143 0.88 3.35 7.30
CA ASP A 143 1.16 2.04 6.71
C ASP A 143 2.28 2.08 5.65
N ALA A 144 3.39 2.75 5.95
CA ALA A 144 4.48 3.00 5.00
C ALA A 144 5.12 1.73 4.43
N GLN A 145 4.96 0.56 5.07
CA GLN A 145 5.38 -0.74 4.54
C GLN A 145 4.62 -1.15 3.27
N TRP A 146 3.48 -0.52 2.97
CA TRP A 146 2.66 -0.77 1.78
C TRP A 146 2.77 0.31 0.71
N LEU A 147 3.67 1.28 0.90
CA LEU A 147 3.94 2.29 -0.12
C LEU A 147 4.62 1.66 -1.35
N ASP A 148 4.36 2.23 -2.51
CA ASP A 148 5.14 1.92 -3.68
C ASP A 148 6.61 2.33 -3.49
N LYS A 149 7.53 1.53 -4.03
CA LYS A 149 8.98 1.74 -3.84
C LYS A 149 9.47 3.09 -4.35
N ALA A 150 8.84 3.64 -5.39
CA ALA A 150 9.23 4.91 -5.97
C ALA A 150 8.85 6.07 -5.05
N SER A 151 7.62 6.08 -4.50
CA SER A 151 7.20 7.02 -3.47
C SER A 151 8.07 6.92 -2.23
N LEU A 152 8.36 5.70 -1.74
CA LEU A 152 9.16 5.50 -0.54
C LEU A 152 10.55 6.10 -0.66
N LYS A 153 11.23 5.91 -1.82
CA LYS A 153 12.53 6.53 -2.11
C LYS A 153 12.48 8.05 -2.08
N VAL A 154 11.47 8.64 -2.70
CA VAL A 154 11.30 10.10 -2.69
C VAL A 154 11.00 10.60 -1.28
N LEU A 155 10.12 9.94 -0.53
CA LEU A 155 9.77 10.34 0.84
C LEU A 155 10.95 10.22 1.80
N ALA A 156 11.78 9.18 1.68
CA ALA A 156 13.02 9.04 2.44
C ALA A 156 14.05 10.12 2.07
N PHE A 157 14.15 10.45 0.77
CA PHE A 157 14.97 11.58 0.31
C PHE A 157 14.52 12.90 0.93
N LEU A 158 13.21 13.18 0.95
CA LEU A 158 12.62 14.35 1.59
C LEU A 158 12.93 14.39 3.09
N ALA A 159 12.72 13.27 3.79
CA ALA A 159 12.94 13.15 5.23
C ALA A 159 14.37 13.54 5.66
N ARG A 160 15.36 13.22 4.83
CA ARG A 160 16.77 13.58 5.06
C ARG A 160 17.11 15.04 4.72
N ARG A 161 16.22 15.78 4.04
CA ARG A 161 16.53 17.12 3.51
C ARG A 161 15.66 18.27 4.05
N VAL A 162 14.62 17.95 4.81
CA VAL A 162 13.69 18.98 5.32
C VAL A 162 14.22 19.76 6.54
N ALA A 163 15.42 19.49 7.05
CA ALA A 163 15.93 20.09 8.28
C ALA A 163 15.88 21.62 8.32
N GLY A 164 16.05 22.29 7.16
CA GLY A 164 15.97 23.75 7.01
C GLY A 164 14.58 24.29 6.62
N GLU A 165 13.57 23.43 6.55
CA GLU A 165 12.23 23.79 6.09
C GLU A 165 11.20 23.59 7.20
N PRO A 166 10.13 24.40 7.29
CA PRO A 166 9.09 24.23 8.31
C PRO A 166 8.17 23.03 7.98
N VAL A 167 8.76 21.83 7.81
CA VAL A 167 8.11 20.60 7.37
C VAL A 167 8.44 19.45 8.32
N ALA A 168 7.42 18.83 8.91
CA ALA A 168 7.54 17.60 9.68
C ALA A 168 7.02 16.41 8.88
N LEU A 169 7.78 15.30 8.81
CA LEU A 169 7.33 14.03 8.26
C LEU A 169 7.19 12.99 9.37
N LEU A 170 6.02 12.41 9.49
CA LEU A 170 5.74 11.36 10.47
C LEU A 170 5.26 10.10 9.76
N PHE A 171 6.07 9.05 9.83
CA PHE A 171 5.81 7.76 9.21
C PHE A 171 5.28 6.77 10.25
N ALA A 172 4.36 5.91 9.86
CA ALA A 172 3.96 4.73 10.62
C ALA A 172 4.29 3.47 9.82
N VAL A 173 5.05 2.56 10.43
CA VAL A 173 5.53 1.31 9.81
C VAL A 173 5.13 0.14 10.68
N ARG A 174 4.71 -0.96 10.06
CA ARG A 174 4.41 -2.20 10.76
C ARG A 174 5.67 -3.04 10.91
N GLY A 175 5.97 -3.43 12.14
CA GLY A 175 7.09 -4.31 12.50
C GLY A 175 8.03 -3.66 13.51
N PRO A 176 9.02 -4.42 14.00
CA PRO A 176 9.97 -3.96 15.01
C PRO A 176 11.08 -3.07 14.41
N SER A 177 11.24 -3.08 13.10
CA SER A 177 12.20 -2.24 12.38
C SER A 177 11.60 -1.72 11.09
N ALA A 178 11.97 -0.53 10.68
CA ALA A 178 11.81 -0.08 9.32
C ALA A 178 12.73 -0.93 8.43
N SER A 179 12.38 -1.13 7.18
CA SER A 179 13.24 -1.86 6.23
C SER A 179 13.57 -0.97 5.03
N GLY A 180 14.83 -0.99 4.64
CA GLY A 180 15.30 -0.30 3.45
C GLY A 180 15.44 1.21 3.63
N GLU A 181 14.70 2.01 2.88
CA GLU A 181 14.92 3.46 2.74
C GLU A 181 14.70 4.29 4.02
N LEU A 182 13.98 3.76 5.02
CA LEU A 182 13.63 4.48 6.26
C LEU A 182 14.52 4.07 7.46
N ASP A 183 15.43 3.10 7.30
CA ASP A 183 16.24 2.56 8.42
C ASP A 183 17.13 3.59 9.09
N GLU A 184 17.59 4.60 8.35
CA GLU A 184 18.48 5.65 8.84
C GLU A 184 17.73 6.82 9.53
N LEU A 185 16.39 6.82 9.51
CA LEU A 185 15.60 7.88 10.13
C LEU A 185 15.39 7.60 11.62
N PRO A 186 15.26 8.66 12.44
CA PRO A 186 14.91 8.50 13.85
C PRO A 186 13.65 7.64 14.01
N GLY A 187 13.76 6.52 14.72
CA GLY A 187 12.70 5.54 14.93
C GLY A 187 12.22 5.49 16.38
N LEU A 188 10.92 5.39 16.58
CA LEU A 188 10.30 5.20 17.89
C LEU A 188 9.52 3.88 17.90
N LEU A 189 10.01 2.90 18.65
CA LEU A 189 9.37 1.58 18.75
C LEU A 189 8.23 1.61 19.77
N LEU A 190 7.02 1.34 19.30
CA LEU A 190 5.81 1.26 20.13
C LEU A 190 5.68 -0.12 20.75
N GLY A 191 5.85 -0.20 22.07
CA GLY A 191 5.54 -1.37 22.87
C GLY A 191 4.05 -1.51 23.19
N GLY A 192 3.67 -2.62 23.81
CA GLY A 192 2.34 -2.81 24.39
C GLY A 192 2.08 -1.81 25.53
N LEU A 193 0.81 -1.53 25.81
CA LEU A 193 0.41 -0.77 26.99
C LEU A 193 0.76 -1.57 28.26
N SER A 194 1.12 -0.86 29.34
CA SER A 194 1.22 -1.48 30.66
C SER A 194 -0.16 -2.02 31.11
N ASP A 195 -0.16 -2.99 32.01
CA ASP A 195 -1.42 -3.51 32.58
C ASP A 195 -2.29 -2.41 33.21
N THR A 196 -1.66 -1.40 33.81
CA THR A 196 -2.36 -0.25 34.40
C THR A 196 -3.02 0.60 33.33
N ASP A 197 -2.31 0.88 32.24
CA ASP A 197 -2.85 1.64 31.12
C ASP A 197 -3.91 0.84 30.35
N ALA A 198 -3.71 -0.48 30.21
CA ALA A 198 -4.71 -1.39 29.63
C ALA A 198 -6.03 -1.38 30.40
N ARG A 199 -5.98 -1.45 31.75
CA ARG A 199 -7.17 -1.33 32.61
C ARG A 199 -7.82 0.05 32.48
N THR A 200 -7.01 1.09 32.41
CA THR A 200 -7.49 2.48 32.21
C THR A 200 -8.21 2.61 30.87
N LEU A 201 -7.65 2.03 29.81
CA LEU A 201 -8.27 2.04 28.48
C LEU A 201 -9.62 1.30 28.48
N LEU A 202 -9.69 0.13 29.12
CA LEU A 202 -10.93 -0.65 29.24
C LEU A 202 -12.00 0.01 30.13
N SER A 203 -11.61 0.89 31.05
CA SER A 203 -12.52 1.58 31.95
C SER A 203 -13.13 2.87 31.36
N ALA A 204 -12.77 3.23 30.11
CA ALA A 204 -13.29 4.41 29.45
C ALA A 204 -14.84 4.29 29.27
N PRO A 205 -15.62 5.40 29.40
CA PRO A 205 -17.09 5.38 29.37
C PRO A 205 -17.72 4.84 28.09
N SER A 206 -16.95 4.74 27.02
CA SER A 206 -17.38 4.23 25.72
C SER A 206 -17.40 2.69 25.64
N HIS A 207 -17.02 1.97 26.68
CA HIS A 207 -16.94 0.51 26.71
C HIS A 207 -18.09 -0.13 27.49
N VAL A 208 -18.43 -1.36 27.13
CA VAL A 208 -19.36 -2.21 27.85
C VAL A 208 -18.84 -2.40 29.28
N THR A 209 -19.73 -2.28 30.29
CA THR A 209 -19.36 -2.55 31.68
C THR A 209 -18.93 -4.02 31.81
N LEU A 210 -17.65 -4.25 32.07
CA LEU A 210 -17.06 -5.58 32.18
C LEU A 210 -16.95 -5.99 33.64
N ASP A 211 -17.28 -7.26 33.92
CA ASP A 211 -16.93 -7.90 35.21
C ASP A 211 -15.40 -7.86 35.42
N ALA A 212 -14.98 -7.76 36.69
CA ALA A 212 -13.56 -7.65 37.03
C ALA A 212 -12.72 -8.83 36.53
N ARG A 213 -13.25 -10.05 36.59
CA ARG A 213 -12.54 -11.26 36.11
C ARG A 213 -12.41 -11.26 34.59
N VAL A 214 -13.48 -10.88 33.89
CA VAL A 214 -13.47 -10.75 32.43
C VAL A 214 -12.46 -9.67 31.98
N ARG A 215 -12.39 -8.56 32.71
CA ARG A 215 -11.41 -7.50 32.45
C ARG A 215 -9.99 -7.98 32.58
N GLU A 216 -9.63 -8.68 33.68
CA GLU A 216 -8.28 -9.21 33.87
C GLU A 216 -7.92 -10.25 32.80
N GLN A 217 -8.86 -11.07 32.39
CA GLN A 217 -8.64 -12.02 31.32
C GLN A 217 -8.37 -11.31 29.98
N ILE A 218 -9.12 -10.27 29.65
CA ILE A 218 -8.90 -9.46 28.43
C ILE A 218 -7.53 -8.77 28.48
N VAL A 219 -7.11 -8.21 29.63
CA VAL A 219 -5.81 -7.58 29.79
C VAL A 219 -4.69 -8.58 29.51
N ALA A 220 -4.77 -9.76 30.14
CA ALA A 220 -3.78 -10.83 29.96
C ALA A 220 -3.74 -11.31 28.49
N GLU A 221 -4.89 -11.46 27.86
CA GLU A 221 -5.03 -11.98 26.51
C GLU A 221 -4.60 -10.96 25.43
N ALA A 222 -4.87 -9.68 25.64
CA ALA A 222 -4.48 -8.62 24.72
C ALA A 222 -2.96 -8.38 24.69
N GLY A 223 -2.23 -8.77 25.74
CA GLY A 223 -0.77 -8.59 25.83
C GLY A 223 -0.35 -7.13 25.64
N GLY A 224 -1.14 -6.18 26.14
CA GLY A 224 -0.91 -4.75 25.98
C GLY A 224 -1.27 -4.18 24.60
N ASN A 225 -1.80 -4.97 23.66
CA ASN A 225 -2.20 -4.46 22.34
C ASN A 225 -3.48 -3.62 22.43
N PRO A 226 -3.44 -2.30 22.14
CA PRO A 226 -4.59 -1.42 22.27
C PRO A 226 -5.80 -1.82 21.43
N LEU A 227 -5.59 -2.32 20.22
CA LEU A 227 -6.68 -2.75 19.35
C LEU A 227 -7.36 -4.00 19.92
N ALA A 228 -6.57 -4.95 20.44
CA ALA A 228 -7.13 -6.13 21.07
C ALA A 228 -7.96 -5.77 22.30
N LEU A 229 -7.46 -4.86 23.16
CA LEU A 229 -8.19 -4.36 24.32
C LEU A 229 -9.55 -3.74 23.93
N LEU A 230 -9.63 -3.05 22.79
CA LEU A 230 -10.87 -2.39 22.33
C LEU A 230 -11.85 -3.36 21.65
N GLU A 231 -11.35 -4.40 20.99
CA GLU A 231 -12.17 -5.30 20.16
C GLU A 231 -12.56 -6.61 20.84
N LEU A 232 -11.71 -7.16 21.75
CA LEU A 232 -12.04 -8.40 22.45
C LEU A 232 -13.33 -8.31 23.29
N PRO A 233 -13.63 -7.21 24.01
CA PRO A 233 -14.89 -7.05 24.71
C PRO A 233 -16.11 -7.13 23.81
N ARG A 234 -16.00 -6.62 22.58
CA ARG A 234 -17.08 -6.57 21.58
C ARG A 234 -17.30 -7.90 20.88
N ALA A 235 -16.29 -8.76 20.84
CA ALA A 235 -16.35 -10.07 20.21
C ALA A 235 -16.97 -11.18 21.08
N GLY A 236 -17.60 -10.82 22.21
CA GLY A 236 -18.33 -11.75 23.08
C GLY A 236 -17.54 -12.39 24.21
N GLY A 237 -16.35 -11.94 24.51
CA GLY A 237 -15.61 -12.14 25.78
C GLY A 237 -15.18 -13.55 26.19
N PHE A 238 -15.78 -14.59 25.68
CA PHE A 238 -15.55 -15.98 26.08
C PHE A 238 -15.34 -16.92 24.88
N ALA A 239 -14.25 -16.74 24.15
CA ALA A 239 -13.76 -17.84 23.34
C ALA A 239 -12.83 -18.72 24.19
N PRO A 240 -12.87 -20.08 24.09
CA PRO A 240 -11.87 -20.93 24.70
C PRO A 240 -10.48 -20.49 24.26
N PRO A 241 -9.40 -20.79 25.02
CA PRO A 241 -8.04 -20.41 24.65
C PRO A 241 -7.74 -20.92 23.24
N ASP A 242 -7.78 -20.01 22.28
CA ASP A 242 -7.56 -20.28 20.86
C ASP A 242 -6.07 -20.06 20.59
N THR A 243 -5.43 -21.01 19.94
CA THR A 243 -4.04 -20.91 19.49
C THR A 243 -3.83 -19.89 18.37
N ALA A 244 -4.93 -19.27 17.87
CA ALA A 244 -4.87 -18.25 16.83
C ALA A 244 -4.24 -16.93 17.35
N SER A 245 -3.41 -16.31 16.54
CA SER A 245 -2.80 -15.02 16.85
C SER A 245 -3.85 -13.92 17.08
N VAL A 246 -3.51 -12.91 17.87
CA VAL A 246 -4.40 -11.76 18.12
C VAL A 246 -4.96 -11.12 16.84
N PRO A 247 -4.16 -10.87 15.77
CA PRO A 247 -4.69 -10.36 14.51
C PRO A 247 -5.77 -11.27 13.87
N THR A 248 -5.60 -12.59 13.94
CA THR A 248 -6.57 -13.57 13.41
C THR A 248 -7.90 -13.51 14.18
N ARG A 249 -7.83 -13.31 15.49
CA ARG A 249 -9.02 -13.22 16.36
C ARG A 249 -9.77 -11.92 16.10
N ILE A 250 -9.06 -10.80 15.93
CA ILE A 250 -9.65 -9.52 15.55
C ILE A 250 -10.31 -9.61 14.18
N GLU A 251 -9.67 -10.25 13.20
CA GLU A 251 -10.25 -10.47 11.88
C GLU A 251 -11.53 -11.31 11.94
N ARG A 252 -11.55 -12.33 12.80
CA ARG A 252 -12.77 -13.14 13.08
C ARG A 252 -13.89 -12.28 13.69
N GLY A 253 -13.55 -11.38 14.63
CA GLY A 253 -14.47 -10.42 15.20
C GLY A 253 -15.03 -9.44 14.16
N TYR A 254 -14.25 -9.02 13.18
CA TYR A 254 -14.75 -8.22 12.07
C TYR A 254 -15.68 -9.02 11.15
N ARG A 255 -15.35 -10.27 10.85
CA ARG A 255 -16.21 -11.16 10.05
C ARG A 255 -17.56 -11.43 10.71
N SER A 256 -17.61 -11.58 12.03
CA SER A 256 -18.88 -11.81 12.74
C SER A 256 -19.87 -10.64 12.59
N ARG A 257 -19.38 -9.41 12.41
CA ARG A 257 -20.21 -8.22 12.17
C ARG A 257 -20.83 -8.17 10.77
N LEU A 258 -20.36 -9.00 9.84
CA LEU A 258 -20.91 -9.11 8.49
C LEU A 258 -22.08 -10.10 8.43
N VAL A 259 -22.21 -10.94 9.46
CA VAL A 259 -23.29 -11.93 9.54
C VAL A 259 -24.62 -11.19 9.76
N GLY A 260 -25.63 -11.52 8.96
CA GLY A 260 -26.96 -10.91 9.06
C GLY A 260 -27.12 -9.54 8.39
N LEU A 261 -26.09 -8.99 7.76
CA LEU A 261 -26.23 -7.76 6.98
C LEU A 261 -27.11 -7.98 5.74
N PRO A 262 -27.93 -6.98 5.36
CA PRO A 262 -28.63 -6.96 4.08
C PRO A 262 -27.68 -7.17 2.91
N GLU A 263 -28.16 -7.76 1.83
CA GLU A 263 -27.36 -8.05 0.64
C GLU A 263 -26.70 -6.77 0.06
N GLY A 264 -27.47 -5.68 -0.03
CA GLY A 264 -26.98 -4.38 -0.48
C GLY A 264 -25.81 -3.84 0.36
N ALA A 265 -25.90 -3.97 1.70
CA ALA A 265 -24.83 -3.53 2.60
C ALA A 265 -23.56 -4.40 2.46
N ARG A 266 -23.71 -5.72 2.32
CA ARG A 266 -22.57 -6.61 2.07
C ARG A 266 -21.90 -6.30 0.74
N LEU A 267 -22.69 -6.06 -0.30
CA LEU A 267 -22.19 -5.71 -1.63
C LEU A 267 -21.47 -4.35 -1.61
N LEU A 268 -22.05 -3.34 -0.97
CA LEU A 268 -21.42 -2.02 -0.79
C LEU A 268 -20.07 -2.11 -0.06
N LEU A 269 -20.02 -2.86 1.04
CA LEU A 269 -18.78 -3.11 1.78
C LEU A 269 -17.74 -3.84 0.92
N THR A 270 -18.18 -4.82 0.12
CA THR A 270 -17.27 -5.56 -0.79
C THR A 270 -16.68 -4.63 -1.84
N VAL A 271 -17.50 -3.79 -2.48
CA VAL A 271 -17.02 -2.79 -3.46
C VAL A 271 -16.05 -1.81 -2.80
N ALA A 272 -16.39 -1.28 -1.62
CA ALA A 272 -15.51 -0.38 -0.88
C ALA A 272 -14.19 -1.05 -0.46
N SER A 273 -14.20 -2.37 -0.18
CA SER A 273 -12.98 -3.10 0.17
C SER A 273 -12.10 -3.42 -1.02
N ALA A 274 -12.65 -3.50 -2.22
CA ALA A 274 -11.94 -3.83 -3.46
C ALA A 274 -11.10 -2.66 -3.99
N ASP A 275 -11.46 -1.40 -3.70
CA ASP A 275 -10.65 -0.23 -4.01
C ASP A 275 -10.10 0.42 -2.73
N PRO A 276 -8.76 0.52 -2.56
CA PRO A 276 -8.16 1.04 -1.33
C PRO A 276 -8.19 2.56 -1.21
N THR A 277 -8.44 3.27 -2.30
CA THR A 277 -8.35 4.73 -2.31
C THR A 277 -9.46 5.39 -1.49
N GLY A 278 -10.57 4.67 -1.29
CA GLY A 278 -11.76 5.21 -0.64
C GLY A 278 -12.33 6.40 -1.39
N ASP A 279 -12.19 6.40 -2.72
CA ASP A 279 -12.68 7.47 -3.59
C ASP A 279 -14.20 7.38 -3.74
N PRO A 280 -14.95 8.37 -3.22
CA PRO A 280 -16.40 8.39 -3.40
C PRO A 280 -16.81 8.49 -4.87
N GLY A 281 -15.98 9.15 -5.71
CA GLY A 281 -16.21 9.28 -7.15
C GLY A 281 -16.23 7.95 -7.91
N LEU A 282 -15.65 6.89 -7.32
CA LEU A 282 -15.74 5.52 -7.84
C LEU A 282 -16.82 4.71 -7.11
N LEU A 283 -16.89 4.81 -5.79
CA LEU A 283 -17.78 3.97 -5.00
C LEU A 283 -19.25 4.24 -5.30
N TRP A 284 -19.67 5.51 -5.36
CA TRP A 284 -21.08 5.85 -5.56
C TRP A 284 -21.57 5.48 -6.97
N PRO A 285 -20.85 5.77 -8.06
CA PRO A 285 -21.24 5.29 -9.39
C PRO A 285 -21.28 3.75 -9.47
N ALA A 286 -20.33 3.05 -8.82
CA ALA A 286 -20.32 1.59 -8.79
C ALA A 286 -21.54 1.03 -8.05
N ALA A 287 -21.89 1.58 -6.91
CA ALA A 287 -23.07 1.20 -6.15
C ALA A 287 -24.37 1.47 -6.93
N GLY A 288 -24.46 2.61 -7.62
CA GLY A 288 -25.59 2.94 -8.51
C GLY A 288 -25.77 1.94 -9.64
N ARG A 289 -24.66 1.50 -10.27
CA ARG A 289 -24.71 0.44 -11.29
C ARG A 289 -25.17 -0.92 -10.79
N LEU A 290 -24.91 -1.19 -9.51
CA LEU A 290 -25.35 -2.41 -8.85
C LEU A 290 -26.79 -2.33 -8.31
N GLY A 291 -27.45 -1.19 -8.45
CA GLY A 291 -28.81 -0.97 -7.93
C GLY A 291 -28.87 -0.99 -6.40
N ILE A 292 -27.78 -0.64 -5.73
CA ILE A 292 -27.71 -0.60 -4.27
C ILE A 292 -28.45 0.64 -3.78
N ASP A 293 -29.43 0.46 -2.87
CA ASP A 293 -29.99 1.57 -2.10
C ASP A 293 -28.92 2.09 -1.14
N LEU A 294 -28.37 3.28 -1.45
CA LEU A 294 -27.27 3.87 -0.70
C LEU A 294 -27.66 4.33 0.69
N GLU A 295 -28.92 4.72 0.90
CA GLU A 295 -29.41 5.15 2.21
C GLU A 295 -29.50 3.95 3.16
N GLU A 296 -30.20 2.90 2.75
CA GLU A 296 -30.35 1.67 3.54
C GLU A 296 -29.01 0.93 3.73
N ALA A 297 -28.31 0.66 2.62
CA ALA A 297 -27.06 -0.08 2.65
C ALA A 297 -25.93 0.69 3.35
N GLY A 298 -25.87 2.00 3.18
CA GLY A 298 -24.89 2.87 3.86
C GLY A 298 -25.15 2.93 5.37
N ALA A 299 -26.39 3.09 5.79
CA ALA A 299 -26.77 3.06 7.20
C ALA A 299 -26.42 1.70 7.85
N ALA A 300 -26.78 0.60 7.21
CA ALA A 300 -26.48 -0.75 7.70
C ALA A 300 -24.96 -1.03 7.75
N ALA A 301 -24.19 -0.61 6.73
CA ALA A 301 -22.74 -0.74 6.70
C ALA A 301 -22.08 0.09 7.82
N THR A 302 -22.49 1.34 8.01
CA THR A 302 -21.99 2.23 9.07
C THR A 302 -22.30 1.68 10.46
N ALA A 303 -23.46 1.08 10.67
CA ALA A 303 -23.87 0.48 11.94
C ALA A 303 -22.93 -0.68 12.37
N THR A 304 -22.20 -1.31 11.44
CA THR A 304 -21.17 -2.32 11.78
C THR A 304 -19.98 -1.75 12.53
N GLY A 305 -19.75 -0.44 12.43
CA GLY A 305 -18.53 0.22 12.91
C GLY A 305 -17.26 -0.17 12.15
N LEU A 306 -17.38 -0.82 10.98
CA LEU A 306 -16.23 -1.23 10.16
C LEU A 306 -15.82 -0.14 9.17
N ILE A 307 -16.73 0.72 8.75
CA ILE A 307 -16.55 1.70 7.69
C ILE A 307 -17.20 3.04 8.06
N ASP A 308 -16.62 4.12 7.55
CA ASP A 308 -17.15 5.48 7.63
C ASP A 308 -17.22 6.07 6.22
N PHE A 309 -18.39 6.66 5.90
CA PHE A 309 -18.67 7.30 4.62
C PHE A 309 -18.65 8.83 4.79
N GLY A 310 -17.43 9.39 4.93
CA GLY A 310 -17.21 10.83 4.96
C GLY A 310 -16.84 11.40 3.58
N THR A 311 -16.01 12.45 3.56
CA THR A 311 -15.42 13.00 2.33
C THR A 311 -14.54 11.98 1.58
N ARG A 312 -14.09 10.96 2.27
CA ARG A 312 -13.50 9.71 1.76
C ARG A 312 -14.10 8.53 2.51
N VAL A 313 -14.23 7.42 1.82
CA VAL A 313 -14.66 6.15 2.42
C VAL A 313 -13.48 5.54 3.16
N ARG A 314 -13.65 5.23 4.45
CA ARG A 314 -12.56 4.72 5.29
C ARG A 314 -13.02 3.51 6.10
N PHE A 315 -12.27 2.44 6.02
CA PHE A 315 -12.41 1.36 7.00
C PHE A 315 -11.78 1.77 8.34
N CYS A 316 -12.38 1.34 9.45
CA CYS A 316 -11.88 1.62 10.80
C CYS A 316 -10.45 1.11 11.02
N HIS A 317 -10.06 0.06 10.30
CA HIS A 317 -8.72 -0.53 10.31
C HIS A 317 -8.44 -1.32 9.01
N PRO A 318 -7.18 -1.40 8.53
CA PRO A 318 -6.81 -2.23 7.38
C PRO A 318 -7.25 -3.70 7.49
N LEU A 319 -7.19 -4.28 8.71
CA LEU A 319 -7.69 -5.64 8.95
C LEU A 319 -9.20 -5.76 8.74
N ALA A 320 -9.98 -4.71 9.04
CA ALA A 320 -11.42 -4.70 8.78
C ALA A 320 -11.70 -4.77 7.28
N ARG A 321 -10.98 -3.98 6.48
CA ARG A 321 -11.06 -4.03 5.02
C ARG A 321 -10.69 -5.41 4.48
N SER A 322 -9.55 -5.98 4.93
CA SER A 322 -9.12 -7.32 4.53
C SER A 322 -10.14 -8.40 4.95
N ALA A 323 -10.73 -8.27 6.15
CA ALA A 323 -11.74 -9.19 6.63
C ALA A 323 -13.02 -9.16 5.78
N VAL A 324 -13.48 -7.96 5.39
CA VAL A 324 -14.62 -7.76 4.49
C VAL A 324 -14.35 -8.41 3.14
N TYR A 325 -13.21 -8.09 2.51
CA TYR A 325 -12.85 -8.61 1.20
C TYR A 325 -12.73 -10.15 1.18
N ARG A 326 -12.11 -10.75 2.21
CA ARG A 326 -11.96 -12.20 2.34
C ARG A 326 -13.25 -12.91 2.74
N ALA A 327 -14.22 -12.21 3.36
CA ALA A 327 -15.51 -12.78 3.71
C ALA A 327 -16.46 -12.84 2.51
N ALA A 328 -16.24 -12.00 1.51
CA ALA A 328 -16.99 -12.02 0.27
C ALA A 328 -16.61 -13.25 -0.56
N ASP A 329 -17.61 -13.88 -1.20
CA ASP A 329 -17.34 -14.96 -2.12
C ASP A 329 -16.63 -14.46 -3.41
N ALA A 330 -15.98 -15.37 -4.13
CA ALA A 330 -15.23 -15.03 -5.32
C ALA A 330 -16.10 -14.38 -6.43
N ARG A 331 -17.39 -14.67 -6.48
CA ARG A 331 -18.33 -14.07 -7.44
C ARG A 331 -18.59 -12.61 -7.09
N LEU A 332 -18.84 -12.31 -5.82
CA LEU A 332 -19.04 -10.93 -5.36
C LEU A 332 -17.77 -10.09 -5.53
N CYS A 333 -16.59 -10.63 -5.22
CA CYS A 333 -15.31 -9.95 -5.46
C CYS A 333 -15.13 -9.61 -6.94
N ARG A 334 -15.36 -10.57 -7.85
CA ARG A 334 -15.27 -10.32 -9.29
C ARG A 334 -16.30 -9.29 -9.77
N LEU A 335 -17.53 -9.34 -9.25
CA LEU A 335 -18.57 -8.36 -9.56
C LEU A 335 -18.13 -6.95 -9.13
N ALA A 336 -17.62 -6.80 -7.91
CA ALA A 336 -17.11 -5.53 -7.40
C ALA A 336 -16.00 -4.97 -8.30
N HIS A 337 -15.03 -5.79 -8.67
CA HIS A 337 -13.96 -5.35 -9.56
C HIS A 337 -14.45 -5.03 -10.98
N ARG A 338 -15.42 -5.78 -11.52
CA ARG A 338 -16.00 -5.48 -12.84
C ARG A 338 -16.63 -4.11 -12.84
N VAL A 339 -17.48 -3.81 -11.87
CA VAL A 339 -18.18 -2.54 -11.82
C VAL A 339 -17.22 -1.38 -11.55
N LEU A 340 -16.21 -1.57 -10.71
CA LEU A 340 -15.15 -0.57 -10.50
C LEU A 340 -14.37 -0.30 -11.80
N ALA A 341 -14.07 -1.34 -12.60
CA ALA A 341 -13.44 -1.15 -13.91
C ALA A 341 -14.32 -0.35 -14.87
N GLU A 342 -15.64 -0.56 -14.85
CA GLU A 342 -16.61 0.13 -15.71
C GLU A 342 -16.76 1.62 -15.36
N VAL A 343 -16.67 1.98 -14.08
CA VAL A 343 -16.81 3.37 -13.62
C VAL A 343 -15.47 4.12 -13.60
N THR A 344 -14.35 3.42 -13.73
CA THR A 344 -13.03 4.06 -13.83
C THR A 344 -12.82 4.62 -15.22
N ASP A 345 -12.56 5.92 -15.30
CA ASP A 345 -12.27 6.60 -16.57
C ASP A 345 -10.96 6.03 -17.18
N PRO A 346 -11.03 5.43 -18.39
CA PRO A 346 -9.86 4.83 -19.03
C PRO A 346 -8.79 5.85 -19.46
N ALA A 347 -9.14 7.12 -19.57
CA ALA A 347 -8.22 8.19 -19.93
C ALA A 347 -7.53 8.77 -18.67
N ALA A 348 -8.29 8.92 -17.58
CA ALA A 348 -7.77 9.49 -16.34
C ALA A 348 -6.95 8.48 -15.51
N ASP A 349 -7.40 7.22 -15.40
CA ASP A 349 -6.70 6.19 -14.62
C ASP A 349 -6.72 4.81 -15.31
N PRO A 350 -6.00 4.69 -16.44
CA PRO A 350 -5.95 3.45 -17.21
C PRO A 350 -5.35 2.28 -16.42
N ASP A 351 -4.42 2.54 -15.50
CA ASP A 351 -3.73 1.51 -14.74
C ASP A 351 -4.62 0.90 -13.65
N ARG A 352 -5.44 1.72 -12.99
CA ARG A 352 -6.47 1.25 -12.06
C ARG A 352 -7.52 0.41 -12.76
N ARG A 353 -8.00 0.90 -13.90
CA ARG A 353 -8.98 0.18 -14.72
C ARG A 353 -8.46 -1.19 -15.15
N ALA A 354 -7.23 -1.26 -15.68
CA ALA A 354 -6.60 -2.53 -16.07
C ALA A 354 -6.50 -3.51 -14.90
N ARG A 355 -6.16 -3.03 -13.70
CA ARG A 355 -6.11 -3.85 -12.49
C ARG A 355 -7.48 -4.41 -12.13
N HIS A 356 -8.51 -3.58 -12.10
CA HIS A 356 -9.86 -4.04 -11.79
C HIS A 356 -10.36 -5.02 -12.85
N ARG A 357 -10.11 -4.78 -14.14
CA ARG A 357 -10.43 -5.75 -15.21
C ARG A 357 -9.74 -7.09 -14.96
N ALA A 358 -8.46 -7.08 -14.63
CA ALA A 358 -7.69 -8.28 -14.35
C ALA A 358 -8.22 -9.10 -13.15
N GLN A 359 -8.69 -8.42 -12.10
CA GLN A 359 -9.28 -9.09 -10.93
C GLN A 359 -10.71 -9.60 -11.21
N ALA A 360 -11.40 -9.04 -12.18
CA ALA A 360 -12.72 -9.48 -12.59
C ALA A 360 -12.69 -10.71 -13.51
N CYS A 361 -11.54 -11.03 -14.12
CA CYS A 361 -11.39 -12.16 -15.04
C CYS A 361 -11.63 -13.50 -14.34
N THR A 362 -12.33 -14.40 -15.03
CA THR A 362 -12.54 -15.80 -14.61
C THR A 362 -11.56 -16.78 -15.25
N GLY A 363 -10.84 -16.34 -16.24
CA GLY A 363 -9.87 -17.12 -17.01
C GLY A 363 -8.98 -16.23 -17.87
N PRO A 364 -8.18 -16.82 -18.76
CA PRO A 364 -7.35 -16.07 -19.69
C PRO A 364 -8.17 -15.11 -20.57
N ASP A 365 -7.63 -13.91 -20.78
CA ASP A 365 -8.24 -12.84 -21.58
C ASP A 365 -7.13 -11.98 -22.20
N GLU A 366 -6.97 -12.07 -23.53
CA GLU A 366 -5.88 -11.42 -24.24
C GLU A 366 -6.02 -9.90 -24.27
N GLU A 367 -7.26 -9.38 -24.31
CA GLU A 367 -7.48 -7.94 -24.30
C GLU A 367 -7.00 -7.33 -22.97
N VAL A 368 -7.33 -8.00 -21.85
CA VAL A 368 -6.91 -7.59 -20.50
C VAL A 368 -5.40 -7.79 -20.33
N ALA A 369 -4.83 -8.89 -20.85
CA ALA A 369 -3.39 -9.12 -20.82
C ALA A 369 -2.62 -8.02 -21.55
N ALA A 370 -3.06 -7.63 -22.75
CA ALA A 370 -2.47 -6.52 -23.50
C ALA A 370 -2.67 -5.15 -22.81
N GLU A 371 -3.79 -4.93 -22.12
CA GLU A 371 -4.00 -3.71 -21.33
C GLU A 371 -3.03 -3.62 -20.14
N LEU A 372 -2.79 -4.73 -19.45
CA LEU A 372 -1.80 -4.83 -18.38
C LEU A 372 -0.37 -4.60 -18.88
N GLU A 373 -0.04 -5.11 -20.07
CA GLU A 373 1.27 -4.90 -20.68
C GLU A 373 1.50 -3.40 -20.99
N ARG A 374 0.49 -2.70 -21.50
CA ARG A 374 0.54 -1.24 -21.65
C ARG A 374 0.70 -0.51 -20.31
N SER A 375 0.02 -1.00 -19.26
CA SER A 375 0.20 -0.47 -17.90
C SER A 375 1.62 -0.69 -17.39
N ALA A 376 2.21 -1.85 -17.67
CA ALA A 376 3.61 -2.13 -17.32
C ALA A 376 4.58 -1.16 -18.03
N ALA A 377 4.35 -0.87 -19.31
CA ALA A 377 5.15 0.10 -20.05
C ALA A 377 5.07 1.50 -19.43
N ARG A 378 3.85 1.97 -19.09
CA ARG A 378 3.65 3.25 -18.39
C ARG A 378 4.30 3.26 -17.00
N ALA A 379 4.20 2.15 -16.25
CA ALA A 379 4.86 2.03 -14.95
C ALA A 379 6.39 2.11 -15.09
N SER A 380 6.97 1.40 -16.07
CA SER A 380 8.41 1.42 -16.34
C SER A 380 8.90 2.81 -16.72
N SER A 381 8.17 3.52 -17.60
CA SER A 381 8.55 4.88 -18.03
C SER A 381 8.57 5.88 -16.87
N ARG A 382 7.81 5.63 -15.81
CA ARG A 382 7.77 6.41 -14.56
C ARG A 382 8.75 5.90 -13.49
N GLY A 383 9.63 4.94 -13.83
CA GLY A 383 10.61 4.37 -12.90
C GLY A 383 10.03 3.33 -11.92
N GLY A 384 8.79 2.92 -12.10
CA GLY A 384 8.10 1.92 -11.26
C GLY A 384 8.39 0.49 -11.69
N THR A 385 9.64 0.03 -11.56
CA THR A 385 10.05 -1.31 -11.98
C THR A 385 9.28 -2.44 -11.30
N ALA A 386 8.97 -2.30 -10.01
CA ALA A 386 8.20 -3.30 -9.26
C ALA A 386 6.76 -3.40 -9.75
N ALA A 387 6.13 -2.25 -10.05
CA ALA A 387 4.78 -2.20 -10.59
C ALA A 387 4.72 -2.81 -12.00
N ALA A 388 5.70 -2.47 -12.84
CA ALA A 388 5.81 -3.05 -14.18
C ALA A 388 5.95 -4.57 -14.12
N ALA A 389 6.74 -5.10 -13.18
CA ALA A 389 6.90 -6.53 -12.98
C ALA A 389 5.57 -7.21 -12.60
N ALA A 390 4.82 -6.62 -11.67
CA ALA A 390 3.53 -7.16 -11.23
C ALA A 390 2.47 -7.12 -12.35
N PHE A 391 2.40 -6.04 -13.13
CA PHE A 391 1.51 -5.98 -14.30
C PHE A 391 1.86 -7.03 -15.34
N LEU A 392 3.16 -7.24 -15.63
CA LEU A 392 3.62 -8.26 -16.59
C LEU A 392 3.36 -9.68 -16.10
N GLU A 393 3.59 -9.95 -14.82
CA GLU A 393 3.26 -11.25 -14.21
C GLU A 393 1.78 -11.57 -14.35
N ARG A 394 0.92 -10.58 -14.06
CA ARG A 394 -0.52 -10.75 -14.22
C ARG A 394 -0.93 -10.86 -15.69
N ALA A 395 -0.31 -10.11 -16.59
CA ALA A 395 -0.55 -10.23 -18.03
C ALA A 395 -0.19 -11.63 -18.54
N ALA A 396 0.95 -12.17 -18.12
CA ALA A 396 1.34 -13.54 -18.43
C ALA A 396 0.32 -14.58 -17.96
N ALA A 397 -0.17 -14.44 -16.72
CA ALA A 397 -1.19 -15.33 -16.15
C ALA A 397 -2.53 -15.29 -16.91
N LEU A 398 -2.87 -14.17 -17.54
CA LEU A 398 -4.10 -13.97 -18.31
C LEU A 398 -3.92 -14.26 -19.80
N SER A 399 -2.72 -14.56 -20.28
CA SER A 399 -2.47 -14.87 -21.70
C SER A 399 -3.05 -16.24 -22.07
N PRO A 400 -3.95 -16.34 -23.07
CA PRO A 400 -4.51 -17.62 -23.51
C PRO A 400 -3.48 -18.48 -24.26
N GLY A 401 -2.65 -17.87 -25.10
CA GLY A 401 -1.63 -18.54 -25.88
C GLY A 401 -0.40 -18.92 -25.06
N ALA A 402 0.11 -20.14 -25.24
CA ALA A 402 1.31 -20.59 -24.53
C ALA A 402 2.57 -19.81 -24.95
N GLY A 403 2.62 -19.38 -26.21
CA GLY A 403 3.72 -18.58 -26.76
C GLY A 403 3.79 -17.20 -26.11
N GLU A 404 2.68 -16.45 -26.18
CA GLU A 404 2.55 -15.11 -25.60
C GLU A 404 2.74 -15.14 -24.08
N ARG A 405 2.20 -16.16 -23.42
CA ARG A 405 2.40 -16.38 -21.99
C ARG A 405 3.86 -16.51 -21.62
N ALA A 406 4.60 -17.33 -22.37
CA ALA A 406 6.04 -17.53 -22.15
C ALA A 406 6.83 -16.22 -22.36
N GLU A 407 6.52 -15.45 -23.42
CA GLU A 407 7.17 -14.19 -23.73
C GLU A 407 6.93 -13.15 -22.62
N ARG A 408 5.68 -12.98 -22.18
CA ARG A 408 5.32 -12.08 -21.08
C ARG A 408 5.94 -12.52 -19.77
N THR A 409 6.00 -13.85 -19.52
CA THR A 409 6.68 -14.37 -18.32
C THR A 409 8.16 -14.03 -18.33
N LEU A 410 8.87 -14.20 -19.42
CA LEU A 410 10.30 -13.81 -19.52
C LEU A 410 10.49 -12.31 -19.31
N THR A 411 9.57 -11.49 -19.83
CA THR A 411 9.59 -10.05 -19.62
C THR A 411 9.33 -9.69 -18.16
N ALA A 412 8.39 -10.39 -17.49
CA ALA A 412 8.13 -10.25 -16.07
C ALA A 412 9.34 -10.66 -15.21
N VAL A 413 10.01 -11.76 -15.54
CA VAL A 413 11.23 -12.22 -14.87
C VAL A 413 12.31 -11.14 -14.92
N ARG A 414 12.51 -10.53 -16.09
CA ARG A 414 13.46 -9.43 -16.26
C ARG A 414 13.07 -8.24 -15.38
N ALA A 415 11.81 -7.84 -15.41
CA ALA A 415 11.32 -6.71 -14.63
C ALA A 415 11.42 -6.95 -13.11
N HIS A 416 11.16 -8.17 -12.62
CA HIS A 416 11.39 -8.54 -11.22
C HIS A 416 12.87 -8.49 -10.85
N ALA A 417 13.77 -8.95 -11.73
CA ALA A 417 15.22 -8.85 -11.51
C ALA A 417 15.68 -7.39 -11.44
N ASP A 418 15.17 -6.52 -12.34
CA ASP A 418 15.44 -5.07 -12.35
C ASP A 418 14.89 -4.37 -11.11
N ALA A 419 13.79 -4.86 -10.55
CA ALA A 419 13.19 -4.39 -9.29
C ALA A 419 13.90 -4.93 -8.03
N GLY A 420 14.93 -5.79 -8.19
CA GLY A 420 15.62 -6.44 -7.07
C GLY A 420 14.83 -7.58 -6.41
N ALA A 421 13.69 -8.00 -6.98
CA ALA A 421 12.87 -9.12 -6.48
C ALA A 421 13.39 -10.48 -7.03
N VAL A 422 14.64 -10.81 -6.70
CA VAL A 422 15.39 -11.94 -7.30
C VAL A 422 14.70 -13.29 -7.09
N ASP A 423 14.06 -13.50 -5.92
CA ASP A 423 13.37 -14.75 -5.63
C ASP A 423 12.06 -14.89 -6.41
N ALA A 424 11.32 -13.81 -6.61
CA ALA A 424 10.13 -13.81 -7.47
C ALA A 424 10.52 -14.09 -8.93
N ALA A 425 11.57 -13.43 -9.43
CA ALA A 425 12.12 -13.67 -10.76
C ALA A 425 12.52 -15.14 -10.97
N ALA A 426 13.17 -15.74 -9.97
CA ALA A 426 13.60 -17.14 -10.06
C ALA A 426 12.42 -18.11 -10.07
N ARG A 427 11.40 -17.90 -9.22
CA ARG A 427 10.16 -18.71 -9.24
C ARG A 427 9.43 -18.63 -10.57
N LEU A 428 9.29 -17.42 -11.13
CA LEU A 428 8.65 -17.25 -12.43
C LEU A 428 9.43 -17.90 -13.56
N LEU A 429 10.74 -17.84 -13.53
CA LEU A 429 11.59 -18.43 -14.58
C LEU A 429 11.40 -19.95 -14.67
N THR A 430 11.18 -20.66 -13.55
CA THR A 430 10.93 -22.12 -13.57
C THR A 430 9.65 -22.47 -14.33
N THR A 431 8.65 -21.61 -14.34
CA THR A 431 7.37 -21.89 -15.04
C THR A 431 7.48 -21.85 -16.57
N VAL A 432 8.55 -21.26 -17.12
CA VAL A 432 8.77 -21.16 -18.57
C VAL A 432 9.58 -22.36 -19.09
N GLU A 433 10.30 -23.04 -18.24
CA GLU A 433 11.22 -24.12 -18.60
C GLU A 433 10.49 -25.37 -19.13
N ASP A 434 9.23 -25.57 -18.70
CA ASP A 434 8.40 -26.71 -19.14
C ASP A 434 7.71 -26.47 -20.50
N ALA A 435 7.86 -25.29 -21.11
CA ALA A 435 7.28 -24.99 -22.41
C ALA A 435 8.20 -25.46 -23.56
N ALA A 436 7.59 -25.89 -24.66
CA ALA A 436 8.31 -26.44 -25.83
C ALA A 436 9.52 -25.58 -26.24
N PRO A 437 10.68 -26.20 -26.47
CA PRO A 437 11.95 -25.50 -26.68
C PRO A 437 12.00 -24.81 -28.06
N ASP A 438 11.97 -23.49 -28.04
CA ASP A 438 12.45 -22.64 -29.11
C ASP A 438 13.85 -22.15 -28.76
N THR A 439 14.81 -22.27 -29.67
CA THR A 439 16.22 -21.94 -29.45
C THR A 439 16.41 -20.50 -28.98
N GLY A 440 15.65 -19.55 -29.55
CA GLY A 440 15.67 -18.15 -29.12
C GLY A 440 15.13 -17.93 -27.70
N ARG A 441 14.08 -18.64 -27.33
CA ARG A 441 13.53 -18.63 -25.99
C ARG A 441 14.50 -19.23 -24.98
N GLN A 442 15.11 -20.36 -25.33
CA GLN A 442 16.11 -21.02 -24.48
C GLN A 442 17.32 -20.12 -24.21
N ALA A 443 17.78 -19.38 -25.22
CA ALA A 443 18.85 -18.40 -25.04
C ALA A 443 18.45 -17.31 -24.01
N ARG A 444 17.22 -16.81 -24.08
CA ARG A 444 16.72 -15.80 -23.11
C ARG A 444 16.57 -16.35 -21.70
N VAL A 445 16.09 -17.59 -21.56
CA VAL A 445 16.04 -18.31 -20.27
C VAL A 445 17.44 -18.40 -19.67
N ASP A 446 18.43 -18.83 -20.44
CA ASP A 446 19.81 -18.97 -19.97
C ASP A 446 20.44 -17.61 -19.61
N LEU A 447 20.17 -16.54 -20.37
CA LEU A 447 20.60 -15.19 -20.01
C LEU A 447 20.02 -14.73 -18.67
N LEU A 448 18.73 -14.95 -18.46
CA LEU A 448 18.05 -14.56 -17.21
C LEU A 448 18.57 -15.40 -16.03
N ARG A 449 18.82 -16.71 -16.22
CA ARG A 449 19.49 -17.56 -15.21
C ARG A 449 20.87 -17.02 -14.85
N GLY A 450 21.68 -16.69 -15.85
CA GLY A 450 22.99 -16.10 -15.64
C GLY A 450 22.89 -14.80 -14.83
N ARG A 451 21.98 -13.92 -15.21
CA ARG A 451 21.73 -12.66 -14.49
C ARG A 451 21.30 -12.87 -13.04
N LEU A 452 20.35 -13.78 -12.80
CA LEU A 452 19.88 -14.10 -11.44
C LEU A 452 20.98 -14.72 -10.58
N ALA A 453 21.84 -15.55 -11.16
CA ALA A 453 23.01 -16.12 -10.48
C ALA A 453 23.97 -15.02 -10.03
N PHE A 454 24.25 -14.02 -10.88
CA PHE A 454 25.09 -12.87 -10.51
C PHE A 454 24.45 -12.02 -9.39
N LEU A 455 23.14 -11.78 -9.47
CA LEU A 455 22.44 -10.99 -8.44
C LEU A 455 22.42 -11.69 -7.07
N ARG A 456 22.37 -13.01 -7.05
CA ARG A 456 22.44 -13.81 -5.81
C ARG A 456 23.83 -13.91 -5.20
N ARG A 457 24.89 -13.61 -5.95
CA ARG A 457 26.31 -13.70 -5.55
C ARG A 457 26.76 -15.05 -4.99
N THR A 458 25.96 -16.10 -5.07
CA THR A 458 26.20 -17.42 -4.45
C THR A 458 26.23 -18.55 -5.47
N ASP A 459 25.90 -18.30 -6.73
CA ASP A 459 25.82 -19.34 -7.76
C ASP A 459 26.94 -19.19 -8.79
N GLU A 460 27.97 -20.03 -8.64
CA GLU A 460 29.13 -20.07 -9.56
C GLU A 460 28.76 -20.49 -11.00
N ARG A 461 27.54 -20.97 -11.24
CA ARG A 461 27.06 -21.40 -12.56
C ARG A 461 26.66 -20.24 -13.47
N GLY A 462 26.63 -19.00 -12.96
CA GLY A 462 26.28 -17.82 -13.73
C GLY A 462 26.99 -17.73 -15.10
N PRO A 463 28.32 -17.82 -15.14
CA PRO A 463 29.08 -17.79 -16.40
C PRO A 463 28.76 -18.93 -17.38
N ALA A 464 28.41 -20.12 -16.87
CA ALA A 464 28.02 -21.26 -17.70
C ALA A 464 26.68 -21.04 -18.40
N PHE A 465 25.71 -20.40 -17.72
CA PHE A 465 24.43 -20.03 -18.32
C PHE A 465 24.62 -18.99 -19.43
N VAL A 466 25.37 -17.94 -19.18
CA VAL A 466 25.65 -16.90 -20.19
C VAL A 466 26.36 -17.47 -21.41
N LEU A 467 27.31 -18.42 -21.23
CA LEU A 467 28.00 -19.10 -22.32
C LEU A 467 27.03 -19.97 -23.16
N ARG A 468 26.09 -20.68 -22.54
CA ARG A 468 25.07 -21.43 -23.28
C ARG A 468 24.18 -20.50 -24.09
N ALA A 469 23.73 -19.39 -23.48
CA ALA A 469 22.95 -18.40 -24.17
C ALA A 469 23.70 -17.84 -25.41
N ALA A 470 24.99 -17.53 -25.26
CA ALA A 470 25.83 -17.06 -26.37
C ALA A 470 25.86 -18.06 -27.53
N ARG A 471 25.99 -19.36 -27.23
CA ARG A 471 25.97 -20.43 -28.26
C ARG A 471 24.61 -20.54 -28.95
N HIS A 472 23.51 -20.46 -28.22
CA HIS A 472 22.16 -20.47 -28.80
C HIS A 472 21.87 -19.24 -29.67
N LEU A 473 22.49 -18.10 -29.38
CA LEU A 473 22.33 -16.87 -30.13
C LEU A 473 23.26 -16.75 -31.34
N ALA A 474 24.30 -17.60 -31.46
CA ALA A 474 25.34 -17.44 -32.46
C ALA A 474 24.79 -17.31 -33.91
N ASP A 475 23.78 -18.12 -34.24
CA ASP A 475 23.12 -18.12 -35.55
C ASP A 475 21.89 -17.24 -35.65
N LEU A 476 21.28 -16.87 -34.50
CA LEU A 476 20.04 -16.10 -34.43
C LEU A 476 20.27 -14.60 -34.27
N ASP A 477 21.24 -14.20 -33.47
CA ASP A 477 21.60 -12.82 -33.14
C ASP A 477 23.10 -12.74 -32.79
N PRO A 478 23.95 -12.62 -33.82
CA PRO A 478 25.42 -12.61 -33.63
C PRO A 478 25.93 -11.44 -32.79
N GLU A 479 25.22 -10.32 -32.77
CA GLU A 479 25.58 -9.15 -31.95
C GLU A 479 25.35 -9.44 -30.46
N ARG A 480 24.17 -9.91 -30.11
CA ARG A 480 23.87 -10.35 -28.73
C ARG A 480 24.71 -11.52 -28.27
N SER A 481 25.02 -12.45 -29.16
CA SER A 481 25.98 -13.53 -28.86
C SER A 481 27.35 -12.95 -28.44
N ARG A 482 27.88 -12.00 -29.18
CA ARG A 482 29.13 -11.29 -28.84
C ARG A 482 29.04 -10.57 -27.48
N ASP A 483 27.95 -9.87 -27.23
CA ASP A 483 27.74 -9.17 -25.96
C ASP A 483 27.75 -10.13 -24.78
N CYS A 484 27.16 -11.30 -24.92
CA CYS A 484 27.21 -12.36 -23.90
C CYS A 484 28.61 -12.82 -23.60
N PHE A 485 29.45 -12.97 -24.62
CA PHE A 485 30.87 -13.31 -24.42
C PHE A 485 31.63 -12.18 -23.71
N LEU A 486 31.37 -10.93 -24.03
CA LEU A 486 31.99 -9.77 -23.40
C LEU A 486 31.56 -9.55 -21.93
N THR A 487 30.30 -9.83 -21.60
CA THR A 487 29.80 -9.71 -20.24
C THR A 487 30.47 -10.68 -19.26
N ARG A 488 31.03 -11.78 -19.74
CA ARG A 488 31.80 -12.74 -18.93
C ARG A 488 33.12 -12.15 -18.40
N TRP A 489 33.67 -11.09 -19.00
CA TRP A 489 34.96 -10.53 -18.67
C TRP A 489 34.89 -9.23 -17.84
N ARG A 490 33.71 -8.73 -17.54
CA ARG A 490 33.48 -7.61 -16.62
C ARG A 490 32.81 -8.10 -15.32
#